data_56aa2eb3c8e8a469c5f8245b5874f0a6
#
_entry.id   56aa2eb3c8e8a469c5f8245b5874f0a6
#
_cell.length_a   1.000
_cell.length_b   1.000
_cell.length_c   1.000
_cell.angle_alpha   90.00
_cell.angle_beta   90.00
_cell.angle_gamma   90.00
#
_symmetry.space_group_name_H-M   'P 1'
#
loop_
_entity.id
_entity.type
_entity.pdbx_description
1 polymer ?
#
loop_
_entity_poly.entity_id
_entity_poly.type
_entity_poly.pdbx_seq_one_letter_code
_entity_poly.pdbx_strand_id
1 'polypeptide(L)'
;MTPGVTQETVDGMSVGKIGRIIDAVRHERYRFSPARRVYIPKKNGKVRPLGMPTWTDKLLGEVVRLLLEAYYEPQFSARSHGFRPGLGCHTALGEVARTWTGTTWFVEGDVADCLDPWSYCSFVDCAA
;
A
#
# COMPACT_ATOMS: atom_id res chain seq x y z
N MET A 1 9.45 -3.06 16.87
CA MET A 1 9.03 -3.20 15.45
C MET A 1 9.30 -4.62 14.97
N THR A 2 8.37 -5.22 14.23
CA THR A 2 8.48 -6.61 13.79
C THR A 2 9.43 -6.72 12.59
N PRO A 3 10.52 -7.53 12.64
CA PRO A 3 11.43 -7.69 11.52
C PRO A 3 10.80 -8.48 10.37
N GLY A 4 11.32 -8.27 9.14
CA GLY A 4 10.98 -9.07 7.96
C GLY A 4 11.57 -10.49 8.01
N VAL A 5 11.95 -11.01 6.86
CA VAL A 5 12.68 -12.30 6.75
C VAL A 5 14.09 -12.18 7.34
N THR A 6 14.74 -11.02 7.15
CA THR A 6 16.03 -10.68 7.77
C THR A 6 15.81 -9.98 9.11
N GLN A 7 16.76 -10.13 10.03
CA GLN A 7 16.74 -9.43 11.32
C GLN A 7 17.28 -7.98 11.22
N GLU A 8 17.13 -7.37 10.06
CA GLU A 8 17.51 -5.98 9.87
C GLU A 8 16.65 -5.05 10.71
N THR A 9 17.29 -4.06 11.32
CA THR A 9 16.65 -2.99 12.08
C THR A 9 16.93 -1.62 11.45
N VAL A 10 16.22 -0.59 11.89
CA VAL A 10 16.49 0.80 11.48
C VAL A 10 17.91 1.21 11.82
N ASP A 11 18.39 0.82 13.00
CA ASP A 11 19.72 1.15 13.49
C ASP A 11 20.86 0.55 12.64
N GLY A 12 20.56 -0.49 11.85
CA GLY A 12 21.49 -1.08 10.90
C GLY A 12 21.60 -0.35 9.56
N MET A 13 20.86 0.77 9.38
CA MET A 13 20.97 1.59 8.17
C MET A 13 22.18 2.52 8.28
N SER A 14 23.09 2.37 7.32
CA SER A 14 24.26 3.25 7.15
C SER A 14 24.23 3.94 5.80
N VAL A 15 24.93 5.05 5.69
CA VAL A 15 25.09 5.79 4.39
C VAL A 15 25.62 4.86 3.30
N GLY A 16 26.59 3.99 3.63
CA GLY A 16 27.13 3.01 2.70
C GLY A 16 26.10 1.96 2.25
N LYS A 17 25.14 1.57 3.12
CA LYS A 17 24.04 0.70 2.73
C LYS A 17 23.07 1.38 1.79
N ILE A 18 22.72 2.64 2.08
CA ILE A 18 21.87 3.46 1.22
C ILE A 18 22.53 3.63 -0.16
N GLY A 19 23.82 3.94 -0.21
CA GLY A 19 24.57 4.03 -1.47
C GLY A 19 24.50 2.76 -2.31
N ARG A 20 24.61 1.57 -1.68
CA ARG A 20 24.47 0.29 -2.39
C ARG A 20 23.06 0.06 -2.94
N ILE A 21 22.03 0.49 -2.20
CA ILE A 21 20.64 0.41 -2.67
C ILE A 21 20.45 1.30 -3.90
N ILE A 22 20.92 2.55 -3.83
CA ILE A 22 20.86 3.51 -4.94
C ILE A 22 21.56 2.95 -6.17
N ASP A 23 22.78 2.41 -6.01
CA ASP A 23 23.54 1.81 -7.11
C ASP A 23 22.82 0.60 -7.72
N ALA A 24 22.24 -0.26 -6.88
CA ALA A 24 21.47 -1.41 -7.35
C ALA A 24 20.21 -1.01 -8.11
N VAL A 25 19.49 0.03 -7.66
CA VAL A 25 18.31 0.56 -8.35
C VAL A 25 18.72 1.22 -9.68
N ARG A 26 19.77 2.06 -9.67
CA ARG A 26 20.27 2.76 -10.86
C ARG A 26 20.65 1.82 -12.00
N HIS A 27 21.17 0.63 -11.66
CA HIS A 27 21.58 -0.39 -12.64
C HIS A 27 20.55 -1.51 -12.83
N GLU A 28 19.31 -1.32 -12.39
CA GLU A 28 18.21 -2.30 -12.52
C GLU A 28 18.50 -3.68 -11.90
N ARG A 29 19.42 -3.72 -10.93
CA ARG A 29 19.86 -4.95 -10.24
C ARG A 29 19.15 -5.18 -8.91
N TYR A 30 18.34 -4.21 -8.46
CA TYR A 30 17.60 -4.38 -7.20
C TYR A 30 16.55 -5.48 -7.33
N ARG A 31 16.47 -6.35 -6.33
CA ARG A 31 15.43 -7.37 -6.23
C ARG A 31 14.81 -7.31 -4.85
N PHE A 32 13.48 -7.20 -4.79
CA PHE A 32 12.75 -7.25 -3.54
C PHE A 32 12.89 -8.62 -2.89
N SER A 33 13.09 -8.63 -1.58
CA SER A 33 13.14 -9.87 -0.79
C SER A 33 11.74 -10.43 -0.57
N PRO A 34 11.57 -11.75 -0.44
CA PRO A 34 10.29 -12.32 -0.05
C PRO A 34 9.79 -11.74 1.26
N ALA A 35 8.52 -11.37 1.32
CA ALA A 35 7.90 -10.87 2.54
C ALA A 35 7.62 -12.02 3.52
N ARG A 36 7.89 -11.81 4.82
CA ARG A 36 7.50 -12.75 5.86
C ARG A 36 6.00 -12.68 6.09
N ARG A 37 5.28 -13.78 5.92
CA ARG A 37 3.84 -13.84 6.15
C ARG A 37 3.53 -13.94 7.65
N VAL A 38 2.68 -13.06 8.15
CA VAL A 38 2.15 -13.07 9.51
C VAL A 38 0.62 -13.09 9.42
N TYR A 39 -0.03 -13.91 10.24
CA TYR A 39 -1.48 -14.03 10.27
C TYR A 39 -2.05 -13.23 11.44
N ILE A 40 -3.00 -12.34 11.15
CA ILE A 40 -3.70 -11.53 12.15
C ILE A 40 -5.12 -12.05 12.29
N PRO A 41 -5.57 -12.40 13.51
CA PRO A 41 -6.95 -12.84 13.72
C PRO A 41 -7.93 -11.70 13.49
N LYS A 42 -9.03 -11.98 12.77
CA LYS A 42 -10.18 -11.10 12.62
C LYS A 42 -11.23 -11.39 13.69
N LYS A 43 -12.10 -10.42 14.00
CA LYS A 43 -13.20 -10.58 14.97
C LYS A 43 -14.17 -11.71 14.63
N ASN A 44 -14.28 -12.12 13.37
CA ASN A 44 -15.14 -13.20 12.88
C ASN A 44 -14.47 -14.58 12.88
N GLY A 45 -13.37 -14.77 13.60
CA GLY A 45 -12.62 -16.04 13.68
C GLY A 45 -11.74 -16.36 12.44
N LYS A 46 -11.84 -15.60 11.36
CA LYS A 46 -10.97 -15.74 10.20
C LYS A 46 -9.60 -15.08 10.47
N VAL A 47 -8.59 -15.48 9.71
CA VAL A 47 -7.25 -14.86 9.76
C VAL A 47 -7.02 -13.99 8.53
N ARG A 48 -6.29 -12.90 8.71
CA ARG A 48 -5.84 -12.03 7.62
C ARG A 48 -4.32 -12.22 7.44
N PRO A 49 -3.85 -12.66 6.27
CA PRO A 49 -2.42 -12.68 5.98
C PRO A 49 -1.89 -11.25 5.84
N LEU A 50 -0.72 -11.01 6.41
CA LEU A 50 0.00 -9.75 6.30
C LEU A 50 1.43 -10.04 5.85
N GLY A 51 1.89 -9.44 4.77
CA GLY A 51 3.26 -9.50 4.31
C GLY A 51 4.14 -8.48 5.05
N MET A 52 5.22 -8.94 5.65
CA MET A 52 6.19 -8.10 6.35
C MET A 52 7.48 -8.03 5.52
N PRO A 53 7.71 -6.96 4.73
CA PRO A 53 8.93 -6.79 3.96
C PRO A 53 10.13 -6.48 4.86
N THR A 54 11.33 -6.61 4.32
CA THR A 54 12.57 -6.23 4.99
C THR A 54 12.65 -4.71 5.19
N TRP A 55 13.52 -4.23 6.07
CA TRP A 55 13.72 -2.79 6.28
C TRP A 55 14.24 -2.09 5.03
N THR A 56 15.12 -2.72 4.29
CA THR A 56 15.63 -2.22 3.01
C THR A 56 14.50 -2.05 2.00
N ASP A 57 13.62 -3.04 1.88
CA ASP A 57 12.47 -2.98 0.98
C ASP A 57 11.43 -1.95 1.42
N LYS A 58 11.23 -1.77 2.74
CA LYS A 58 10.36 -0.72 3.29
C LYS A 58 10.89 0.68 2.92
N LEU A 59 12.20 0.90 3.07
CA LEU A 59 12.81 2.18 2.73
C LEU A 59 12.61 2.50 1.24
N LEU A 60 12.92 1.56 0.35
CA LEU A 60 12.74 1.76 -1.08
C LEU A 60 11.25 1.93 -1.43
N GLY A 61 10.38 1.12 -0.84
CA GLY A 61 8.93 1.23 -1.01
C GLY A 61 8.40 2.61 -0.61
N GLU A 62 8.92 3.19 0.47
CA GLU A 62 8.55 4.54 0.90
C GLU A 62 9.01 5.62 -0.09
N VAL A 63 10.20 5.49 -0.64
CA VAL A 63 10.69 6.40 -1.69
C VAL A 63 9.78 6.32 -2.93
N VAL A 64 9.43 5.11 -3.37
CA VAL A 64 8.52 4.90 -4.50
C VAL A 64 7.13 5.49 -4.19
N ARG A 65 6.62 5.28 -2.97
CA ARG A 65 5.34 5.86 -2.53
C ARG A 65 5.34 7.38 -2.64
N LEU A 66 6.40 8.05 -2.18
CA LEU A 66 6.51 9.51 -2.26
C LEU A 66 6.53 10.02 -3.72
N LEU A 67 7.21 9.31 -4.61
CA LEU A 67 7.23 9.65 -6.04
C LEU A 67 5.84 9.47 -6.68
N LEU A 68 5.17 8.36 -6.39
CA LEU A 68 3.83 8.10 -6.90
C LEU A 68 2.80 9.09 -6.33
N GLU A 69 2.90 9.43 -5.05
CA GLU A 69 2.05 10.43 -4.41
C GLU A 69 2.22 11.80 -5.08
N ALA A 70 3.44 12.26 -5.28
CA ALA A 70 3.70 13.52 -5.96
C ALA A 70 3.14 13.56 -7.40
N TYR A 71 3.14 12.43 -8.09
CA TYR A 71 2.62 12.33 -9.45
C TYR A 71 1.09 12.23 -9.50
N TYR A 72 0.49 11.37 -8.66
CA TYR A 72 -0.93 11.06 -8.73
C TYR A 72 -1.82 11.97 -7.89
N GLU A 73 -1.31 12.58 -6.82
CA GLU A 73 -2.11 13.42 -5.92
C GLU A 73 -2.89 14.53 -6.67
N PRO A 74 -2.31 15.24 -7.64
CA PRO A 74 -3.04 16.23 -8.41
C PRO A 74 -4.11 15.65 -9.35
N GLN A 75 -4.03 14.35 -9.66
CA GLN A 75 -4.93 13.67 -10.60
C GLN A 75 -6.13 13.02 -9.90
N PHE A 76 -6.08 12.85 -8.59
CA PHE A 76 -7.18 12.25 -7.85
C PHE A 76 -8.42 13.14 -7.83
N SER A 77 -9.57 12.50 -7.97
CA SER A 77 -10.86 13.19 -7.79
C SER A 77 -10.92 13.87 -6.40
N ALA A 78 -11.52 15.06 -6.34
CA ALA A 78 -11.79 15.75 -5.09
C ALA A 78 -12.64 14.92 -4.10
N ARG A 79 -13.36 13.91 -4.60
CA ARG A 79 -14.19 12.98 -3.81
C ARG A 79 -13.44 11.75 -3.33
N SER A 80 -12.16 11.59 -3.67
CA SER A 80 -11.32 10.51 -3.17
C SER A 80 -10.71 10.93 -1.83
N HIS A 81 -11.15 10.31 -0.73
CA HIS A 81 -10.72 10.68 0.62
C HIS A 81 -9.75 9.69 1.26
N GLY A 82 -9.63 8.47 0.71
CA GLY A 82 -8.82 7.41 1.30
C GLY A 82 -7.32 7.62 1.13
N PHE A 83 -6.56 7.55 2.23
CA PHE A 83 -5.09 7.59 2.26
C PHE A 83 -4.44 8.82 1.60
N ARG A 84 -5.14 9.94 1.55
CA ARG A 84 -4.64 11.21 0.99
C ARG A 84 -4.27 12.20 2.10
N PRO A 85 -3.25 13.07 1.88
CA PRO A 85 -2.89 14.10 2.84
C PRO A 85 -4.05 15.04 3.17
N GLY A 86 -4.32 15.25 4.44
CA GLY A 86 -5.39 16.13 4.92
C GLY A 86 -6.82 15.61 4.72
N LEU A 87 -7.02 14.44 4.10
CA LEU A 87 -8.31 13.80 3.88
C LEU A 87 -8.43 12.50 4.68
N GLY A 88 -9.67 12.07 4.95
CA GLY A 88 -9.92 10.87 5.73
C GLY A 88 -11.42 10.57 5.91
N CYS A 89 -11.75 9.63 6.79
CA CYS A 89 -13.13 9.23 7.02
C CYS A 89 -14.05 10.40 7.42
N HIS A 90 -13.57 11.32 8.25
CA HIS A 90 -14.38 12.47 8.68
C HIS A 90 -14.67 13.45 7.54
N THR A 91 -13.72 13.69 6.67
CA THR A 91 -13.94 14.55 5.48
C THR A 91 -14.89 13.88 4.50
N ALA A 92 -14.78 12.56 4.30
CA ALA A 92 -15.70 11.79 3.48
C ALA A 92 -17.14 11.84 4.03
N LEU A 93 -17.32 11.57 5.33
CA LEU A 93 -18.65 11.65 5.98
C LEU A 93 -19.23 13.05 5.92
N GLY A 94 -18.41 14.09 6.11
CA GLY A 94 -18.83 15.48 5.97
C GLY A 94 -19.28 15.84 4.55
N GLU A 95 -18.64 15.27 3.52
CA GLU A 95 -19.08 15.45 2.15
C GLU A 95 -20.41 14.73 1.88
N VAL A 96 -20.51 13.46 2.29
CA VAL A 96 -21.76 12.69 2.18
C VAL A 96 -22.92 13.43 2.83
N ALA A 97 -22.75 13.92 4.06
CA ALA A 97 -23.80 14.66 4.78
C ALA A 97 -24.25 15.93 4.04
N ARG A 98 -23.35 16.59 3.31
CA ARG A 98 -23.67 17.84 2.59
C ARG A 98 -24.24 17.60 1.19
N THR A 99 -23.74 16.59 0.47
CA THR A 99 -24.00 16.45 -0.97
C THR A 99 -25.00 15.35 -1.30
N TRP A 100 -25.24 14.38 -0.40
CA TRP A 100 -26.11 13.23 -0.66
C TRP A 100 -27.55 13.43 -0.14
N THR A 101 -27.89 14.64 0.25
CA THR A 101 -29.26 14.96 0.68
C THR A 101 -30.24 14.70 -0.47
N GLY A 102 -31.28 13.89 -0.21
CA GLY A 102 -32.27 13.51 -1.21
C GLY A 102 -31.87 12.33 -2.14
N THR A 103 -30.70 11.72 -1.92
CA THR A 103 -30.30 10.53 -2.66
C THR A 103 -31.18 9.35 -2.27
N THR A 104 -31.82 8.71 -3.25
CA THR A 104 -32.69 7.53 -3.04
C THR A 104 -31.92 6.22 -3.25
N TRP A 105 -30.91 6.23 -4.09
CA TRP A 105 -30.13 5.04 -4.46
C TRP A 105 -28.64 5.33 -4.36
N PHE A 106 -27.89 4.34 -3.90
CA PHE A 106 -26.42 4.35 -3.98
C PHE A 106 -25.91 2.99 -4.43
N VAL A 107 -24.76 2.98 -5.07
CA VAL A 107 -24.07 1.77 -5.51
C VAL A 107 -22.82 1.63 -4.65
N GLU A 108 -22.72 0.52 -3.93
CA GLU A 108 -21.54 0.15 -3.16
C GLU A 108 -20.74 -0.88 -3.96
N GLY A 109 -19.45 -0.63 -4.11
CA GLY A 109 -18.52 -1.56 -4.76
C GLY A 109 -17.24 -1.66 -3.95
N ASP A 110 -16.72 -2.87 -3.83
CA ASP A 110 -15.43 -3.15 -3.21
C ASP A 110 -14.65 -4.14 -4.08
N VAL A 111 -13.34 -3.95 -4.16
CA VAL A 111 -12.46 -4.85 -4.91
C VAL A 111 -11.98 -5.95 -3.98
N ALA A 112 -12.45 -7.17 -4.21
CA ALA A 112 -12.01 -8.32 -3.44
C ALA A 112 -10.53 -8.61 -3.68
N ASP A 113 -9.82 -8.86 -2.58
CA ASP A 113 -8.42 -9.32 -2.57
C ASP A 113 -7.42 -8.47 -3.40
N CYS A 114 -7.72 -7.18 -3.60
CA CYS A 114 -6.92 -6.26 -4.41
C CYS A 114 -5.41 -6.22 -4.06
N LEU A 115 -5.06 -6.55 -2.82
CA LEU A 115 -3.68 -6.57 -2.32
C LEU A 115 -3.17 -7.99 -2.05
N ASP A 116 -3.89 -9.03 -2.45
CA ASP A 116 -3.39 -10.39 -2.37
C ASP A 116 -2.49 -10.67 -3.58
N PRO A 117 -1.20 -11.07 -3.38
CA PRO A 117 -0.27 -11.35 -4.48
C PRO A 117 -0.73 -12.46 -5.44
N TRP A 118 -1.73 -13.26 -5.05
CA TRP A 118 -2.32 -14.28 -5.90
C TRP A 118 -3.45 -13.75 -6.80
N SER A 119 -4.03 -12.59 -6.52
CA SER A 119 -5.10 -12.00 -7.34
C SER A 119 -4.60 -11.33 -8.62
N TYR A 120 -3.30 -11.09 -8.74
CA TYR A 120 -2.71 -10.58 -10.00
C TYR A 120 -2.91 -11.54 -11.20
N CYS A 121 -3.01 -12.84 -10.96
CA CYS A 121 -3.28 -13.81 -12.02
C CYS A 121 -4.74 -13.79 -12.52
N SER A 122 -5.69 -13.39 -11.69
CA SER A 122 -7.10 -13.36 -12.10
C SER A 122 -7.50 -12.11 -12.89
N PHE A 123 -6.69 -11.05 -12.84
CA PHE A 123 -6.98 -9.82 -13.59
C PHE A 123 -6.51 -9.89 -15.05
N VAL A 124 -5.58 -10.77 -15.37
CA VAL A 124 -5.07 -10.98 -16.73
C VAL A 124 -5.94 -11.95 -17.53
N ASP A 125 -6.66 -12.84 -16.86
CA ASP A 125 -7.56 -13.81 -17.51
C ASP A 125 -8.94 -13.25 -17.89
N CYS A 126 -9.29 -12.04 -17.47
CA CYS A 126 -10.52 -11.37 -17.88
C CYS A 126 -10.38 -10.52 -19.15
N ALA A 127 -9.23 -10.51 -19.81
CA ALA A 127 -8.95 -9.74 -21.02
C ALA A 127 -8.69 -10.65 -22.25
N ALA A 128 -9.33 -11.81 -22.32
CA ALA A 128 -9.31 -12.71 -23.47
C ALA A 128 -10.70 -12.87 -24.08
#